data_7d20dcd711a91f4a096669cb781afdff
#
_entry.id   7d20dcd711a91f4a096669cb781afdff
#
_cell.length_a   1.000
_cell.length_b   1.000
_cell.length_c   1.000
_cell.angle_alpha   90.00
_cell.angle_beta   90.00
_cell.angle_gamma   90.00
#
_symmetry.space_group_name_H-M   'P 1'
#
loop_
_entity.id
_entity.type
_entity.pdbx_description
1 polymer ?
#
loop_
_entity_poly.entity_id
_entity_poly.type
_entity_poly.pdbx_seq_one_letter_code
_entity_poly.pdbx_strand_id
1 'polypeptide(L)'
;MARIGKLVVVGVGLIGGSFALALKEAGAVGRVTGVGRGGRNIRRALELKIIDAAGAFDRATFADADLALLAVPVGQMRVVMRAIAPLIGAKTVVTDAGSTKEDVIALARRELKGGLARFVPGHPIAGTEKSGAESAFAGLYRGRRVVLTPLAGTEPRALALVRSAWRRCGASVAELQAREHDRVLAAVSHLPHLLAYALVDQVARAKNAKQLFSFAAGGFRDFTRIAASHPEMWRDICLANRKALLAELARYGGEVLRVRKMLERGDAKALHALFSGARAARDRWLKDT
;
A
#
# COMPACT_ATOMS: atom_id res chain seq x y z
N MET A 1 -22.97 -14.59 0.80
CA MET A 1 -22.54 -13.60 -0.23
C MET A 1 -22.06 -14.35 -1.46
N ALA A 2 -22.33 -13.81 -2.66
CA ALA A 2 -21.98 -14.47 -3.91
C ALA A 2 -20.46 -14.63 -4.06
N ARG A 3 -20.04 -15.74 -4.69
CA ARG A 3 -18.67 -16.02 -5.10
C ARG A 3 -18.31 -15.08 -6.26
N ILE A 4 -17.07 -14.58 -6.29
CA ILE A 4 -16.52 -13.85 -7.44
C ILE A 4 -16.29 -14.90 -8.55
N GLY A 5 -17.03 -14.82 -9.65
CA GLY A 5 -16.87 -15.75 -10.77
C GLY A 5 -15.50 -15.57 -11.44
N LYS A 6 -15.20 -14.32 -11.87
CA LYS A 6 -13.93 -13.95 -12.50
C LYS A 6 -13.30 -12.74 -11.83
N LEU A 7 -12.07 -12.92 -11.34
CA LEU A 7 -11.19 -11.87 -10.83
C LEU A 7 -10.11 -11.57 -11.87
N VAL A 8 -9.92 -10.30 -12.17
CA VAL A 8 -8.74 -9.83 -12.92
C VAL A 8 -7.79 -9.12 -11.96
N VAL A 9 -6.53 -9.53 -11.93
CA VAL A 9 -5.49 -8.89 -11.12
C VAL A 9 -4.50 -8.21 -12.04
N VAL A 10 -4.48 -6.88 -12.03
CA VAL A 10 -3.48 -6.08 -12.74
C VAL A 10 -2.33 -5.79 -11.78
N GLY A 11 -1.20 -6.43 -12.03
CA GLY A 11 -0.05 -6.43 -11.13
C GLY A 11 -0.02 -7.65 -10.21
N VAL A 12 0.45 -8.78 -10.73
CA VAL A 12 0.58 -10.05 -9.98
C VAL A 12 1.91 -10.08 -9.25
N GLY A 13 2.05 -9.21 -8.24
CA GLY A 13 3.19 -9.17 -7.31
C GLY A 13 2.80 -9.66 -5.92
N LEU A 14 3.54 -9.24 -4.89
CA LEU A 14 3.22 -9.56 -3.49
C LEU A 14 1.75 -9.26 -3.16
N ILE A 15 1.28 -8.05 -3.41
CA ILE A 15 -0.07 -7.60 -3.04
C ILE A 15 -1.14 -8.29 -3.89
N GLY A 16 -1.10 -8.14 -5.22
CA GLY A 16 -2.11 -8.71 -6.10
C GLY A 16 -2.14 -10.24 -6.08
N GLY A 17 -0.95 -10.86 -6.03
CA GLY A 17 -0.82 -12.31 -5.93
C GLY A 17 -1.35 -12.88 -4.62
N SER A 18 -1.06 -12.23 -3.49
CA SER A 18 -1.57 -12.64 -2.17
C SER A 18 -3.09 -12.49 -2.07
N PHE A 19 -3.67 -11.45 -2.69
CA PHE A 19 -5.13 -11.30 -2.76
C PHE A 19 -5.77 -12.45 -3.53
N ALA A 20 -5.19 -12.82 -4.68
CA ALA A 20 -5.66 -13.94 -5.46
C ALA A 20 -5.58 -15.27 -4.69
N LEU A 21 -4.43 -15.55 -4.07
CA LEU A 21 -4.23 -16.76 -3.26
C LEU A 21 -5.18 -16.84 -2.06
N ALA A 22 -5.36 -15.74 -1.34
CA ALA A 22 -6.26 -15.68 -0.18
C ALA A 22 -7.71 -15.94 -0.59
N LEU A 23 -8.19 -15.38 -1.71
CA LEU A 23 -9.54 -15.65 -2.21
C LEU A 23 -9.71 -17.07 -2.73
N LYS A 24 -8.68 -17.67 -3.35
CA LYS A 24 -8.68 -19.09 -3.75
C LYS A 24 -8.76 -20.00 -2.53
N GLU A 25 -7.94 -19.77 -1.51
CA GLU A 25 -7.94 -20.53 -0.25
C GLU A 25 -9.30 -20.45 0.44
N ALA A 26 -9.94 -19.27 0.41
CA ALA A 26 -11.28 -19.07 0.98
C ALA A 26 -12.42 -19.62 0.12
N GLY A 27 -12.15 -20.26 -1.05
CA GLY A 27 -13.18 -20.71 -1.99
C GLY A 27 -14.04 -19.57 -2.55
N ALA A 28 -13.55 -18.34 -2.49
CA ALA A 28 -14.31 -17.12 -2.75
C ALA A 28 -14.23 -16.64 -4.21
N VAL A 29 -13.36 -17.23 -5.01
CA VAL A 29 -13.16 -16.89 -6.42
C VAL A 29 -13.27 -18.13 -7.31
N GLY A 30 -13.85 -17.99 -8.51
CA GLY A 30 -13.95 -19.06 -9.52
C GLY A 30 -12.71 -19.16 -10.38
N ARG A 31 -12.33 -18.04 -10.99
CA ARG A 31 -11.17 -17.96 -11.90
C ARG A 31 -10.41 -16.66 -11.65
N VAL A 32 -9.09 -16.74 -11.69
CA VAL A 32 -8.20 -15.58 -11.57
C VAL A 32 -7.41 -15.41 -12.86
N THR A 33 -7.53 -14.26 -13.51
CA THR A 33 -6.74 -13.86 -14.68
C THR A 33 -5.75 -12.77 -14.24
N GLY A 34 -4.47 -13.01 -14.52
CA GLY A 34 -3.40 -12.06 -14.17
C GLY A 34 -2.97 -11.23 -15.37
N VAL A 35 -2.83 -9.92 -15.20
CA VAL A 35 -2.31 -8.98 -16.20
C VAL A 35 -1.07 -8.29 -15.65
N GLY A 36 -0.01 -8.19 -16.45
CA GLY A 36 1.23 -7.55 -16.03
C GLY A 36 2.18 -7.28 -17.20
N ARG A 37 3.12 -6.38 -17.03
CA ARG A 37 4.12 -5.99 -18.05
C ARG A 37 5.20 -7.04 -18.28
N GLY A 38 5.52 -7.83 -17.26
CA GLY A 38 6.65 -8.76 -17.30
C GLY A 38 6.21 -10.19 -17.59
N GLY A 39 6.45 -10.69 -18.81
CA GLY A 39 6.13 -12.07 -19.19
C GLY A 39 6.72 -13.12 -18.25
N ARG A 40 7.94 -12.90 -17.72
CA ARG A 40 8.56 -13.81 -16.73
C ARG A 40 7.76 -13.88 -15.43
N ASN A 41 7.33 -12.74 -14.87
CA ASN A 41 6.56 -12.72 -13.63
C ASN A 41 5.16 -13.34 -13.80
N ILE A 42 4.52 -13.13 -14.95
CA ILE A 42 3.21 -13.76 -15.26
C ILE A 42 3.35 -15.27 -15.42
N ARG A 43 4.38 -15.77 -16.14
CA ARG A 43 4.67 -17.22 -16.22
C ARG A 43 4.89 -17.80 -14.83
N ARG A 44 5.68 -17.13 -14.01
CA ARG A 44 5.93 -17.57 -12.64
C ARG A 44 4.65 -17.63 -11.78
N ALA A 45 3.76 -16.66 -11.96
CA ALA A 45 2.45 -16.65 -11.28
C ALA A 45 1.54 -17.82 -11.74
N LEU A 46 1.60 -18.24 -12.99
CA LEU A 46 0.92 -19.44 -13.50
C LEU A 46 1.52 -20.72 -12.88
N GLU A 47 2.84 -20.87 -12.90
CA GLU A 47 3.55 -22.02 -12.31
C GLU A 47 3.21 -22.18 -10.82
N LEU A 48 3.17 -21.08 -10.08
CA LEU A 48 2.81 -21.04 -8.66
C LEU A 48 1.30 -21.13 -8.40
N LYS A 49 0.48 -21.31 -9.45
CA LYS A 49 -0.99 -21.39 -9.37
C LYS A 49 -1.65 -20.19 -8.69
N ILE A 50 -0.98 -19.04 -8.68
CA ILE A 50 -1.52 -17.76 -8.19
C ILE A 50 -2.66 -17.31 -9.10
N ILE A 51 -2.45 -17.43 -10.41
CA ILE A 51 -3.44 -17.14 -11.45
C ILE A 51 -3.75 -18.38 -12.26
N ASP A 52 -4.94 -18.45 -12.85
CA ASP A 52 -5.40 -19.57 -13.68
C ASP A 52 -5.16 -19.31 -15.17
N ALA A 53 -5.03 -18.03 -15.55
CA ALA A 53 -4.74 -17.62 -16.91
C ALA A 53 -3.93 -16.31 -16.93
N ALA A 54 -3.08 -16.18 -17.94
CA ALA A 54 -2.50 -14.90 -18.33
C ALA A 54 -3.51 -14.13 -19.18
N GLY A 55 -3.69 -12.85 -18.90
CA GLY A 55 -4.51 -11.93 -19.68
C GLY A 55 -3.69 -10.79 -20.27
N ALA A 56 -4.31 -10.05 -21.17
CA ALA A 56 -3.78 -8.82 -21.76
C ALA A 56 -4.72 -7.64 -21.49
N PHE A 57 -4.33 -6.44 -21.91
CA PHE A 57 -5.22 -5.28 -21.90
C PHE A 57 -6.17 -5.35 -23.11
N ASP A 58 -7.14 -6.27 -23.06
CA ASP A 58 -8.13 -6.51 -24.11
C ASP A 58 -9.52 -6.79 -23.52
N ARG A 59 -10.56 -6.79 -24.37
CA ARG A 59 -11.93 -7.05 -23.94
C ARG A 59 -12.15 -8.47 -23.45
N ALA A 60 -11.45 -9.46 -24.01
CA ALA A 60 -11.58 -10.86 -23.59
C ALA A 60 -11.17 -11.05 -22.12
N THR A 61 -10.21 -10.25 -21.65
CA THR A 61 -9.76 -10.27 -20.27
C THR A 61 -10.74 -9.57 -19.31
N PHE A 62 -11.31 -8.41 -19.69
CA PHE A 62 -11.98 -7.53 -18.74
C PHE A 62 -13.51 -7.51 -18.83
N ALA A 63 -14.13 -7.81 -20.01
CA ALA A 63 -15.54 -7.54 -20.26
C ALA A 63 -16.51 -8.30 -19.34
N ASP A 64 -16.16 -9.50 -18.92
CA ASP A 64 -16.95 -10.40 -18.06
C ASP A 64 -16.38 -10.53 -16.64
N ALA A 65 -15.42 -9.68 -16.25
CA ALA A 65 -14.87 -9.69 -14.91
C ALA A 65 -15.89 -9.15 -13.90
N ASP A 66 -16.06 -9.86 -12.77
CA ASP A 66 -16.85 -9.37 -11.65
C ASP A 66 -16.06 -8.31 -10.85
N LEU A 67 -14.75 -8.57 -10.67
CA LEU A 67 -13.84 -7.72 -9.92
C LEU A 67 -12.51 -7.58 -10.65
N ALA A 68 -12.03 -6.34 -10.78
CA ALA A 68 -10.67 -6.02 -11.23
C ALA A 68 -9.90 -5.33 -10.09
N LEU A 69 -8.80 -5.94 -9.65
CA LEU A 69 -7.88 -5.36 -8.66
C LEU A 69 -6.68 -4.72 -9.38
N LEU A 70 -6.44 -3.44 -9.12
CA LEU A 70 -5.26 -2.70 -9.58
C LEU A 70 -4.19 -2.72 -8.47
N ALA A 71 -3.26 -3.66 -8.55
CA ALA A 71 -2.16 -3.84 -7.59
C ALA A 71 -0.82 -3.43 -8.22
N VAL A 72 -0.79 -2.24 -8.80
CA VAL A 72 0.39 -1.63 -9.43
C VAL A 72 0.89 -0.43 -8.60
N PRO A 73 2.16 -0.02 -8.72
CA PRO A 73 2.65 1.21 -8.11
C PRO A 73 1.78 2.42 -8.43
N VAL A 74 1.63 3.36 -7.49
CA VAL A 74 0.76 4.53 -7.66
C VAL A 74 1.11 5.36 -8.89
N GLY A 75 2.38 5.47 -9.26
CA GLY A 75 2.84 6.11 -10.49
C GLY A 75 2.35 5.45 -11.78
N GLN A 76 1.89 4.20 -11.74
CA GLN A 76 1.35 3.45 -12.88
C GLN A 76 -0.19 3.49 -12.96
N MET A 77 -0.87 3.95 -11.90
CA MET A 77 -2.34 3.91 -11.81
C MET A 77 -3.03 4.60 -12.98
N ARG A 78 -2.54 5.77 -13.39
CA ARG A 78 -3.12 6.52 -14.51
C ARG A 78 -3.12 5.72 -15.82
N VAL A 79 -1.97 5.14 -16.16
CA VAL A 79 -1.80 4.38 -17.41
C VAL A 79 -2.70 3.16 -17.40
N VAL A 80 -2.75 2.44 -16.27
CA VAL A 80 -3.59 1.25 -16.11
C VAL A 80 -5.06 1.61 -16.16
N MET A 81 -5.53 2.62 -15.42
CA MET A 81 -6.93 3.05 -15.44
C MET A 81 -7.39 3.46 -16.83
N ARG A 82 -6.57 4.23 -17.55
CA ARG A 82 -6.86 4.63 -18.93
C ARG A 82 -6.95 3.40 -19.87
N ALA A 83 -6.06 2.42 -19.71
CA ALA A 83 -6.05 1.23 -20.54
C ALA A 83 -7.28 0.34 -20.31
N ILE A 84 -7.72 0.18 -19.05
CA ILE A 84 -8.87 -0.70 -18.73
C ILE A 84 -10.22 -0.02 -18.94
N ALA A 85 -10.32 1.28 -18.89
CA ALA A 85 -11.58 2.03 -18.96
C ALA A 85 -12.49 1.61 -20.14
N PRO A 86 -12.00 1.45 -21.38
CA PRO A 86 -12.82 1.00 -22.51
C PRO A 86 -13.07 -0.51 -22.54
N LEU A 87 -12.41 -1.29 -21.66
CA LEU A 87 -12.38 -2.75 -21.69
C LEU A 87 -13.29 -3.39 -20.63
N ILE A 88 -13.49 -2.69 -19.50
CA ILE A 88 -14.30 -3.20 -18.40
C ILE A 88 -15.78 -3.29 -18.77
N GLY A 89 -16.44 -4.36 -18.33
CA GLY A 89 -17.87 -4.55 -18.54
C GLY A 89 -18.75 -3.62 -17.70
N ALA A 90 -20.01 -3.49 -18.07
CA ALA A 90 -20.96 -2.63 -17.38
C ALA A 90 -21.20 -3.02 -15.90
N LYS A 91 -20.89 -4.26 -15.51
CA LYS A 91 -21.04 -4.77 -14.14
C LYS A 91 -19.71 -4.89 -13.38
N THR A 92 -18.58 -4.72 -14.06
CA THR A 92 -17.26 -4.91 -13.45
C THR A 92 -17.01 -3.89 -12.36
N VAL A 93 -16.74 -4.37 -11.16
CA VAL A 93 -16.27 -3.55 -10.04
C VAL A 93 -14.75 -3.43 -10.13
N VAL A 94 -14.24 -2.22 -9.92
CA VAL A 94 -12.80 -1.95 -9.92
C VAL A 94 -12.38 -1.53 -8.52
N THR A 95 -11.28 -2.06 -8.03
CA THR A 95 -10.64 -1.63 -6.78
C THR A 95 -9.14 -1.52 -6.99
N ASP A 96 -8.48 -0.75 -6.14
CA ASP A 96 -7.03 -0.64 -6.14
C ASP A 96 -6.42 -1.05 -4.80
N ALA A 97 -5.11 -1.21 -4.79
CA ALA A 97 -4.30 -1.47 -3.59
C ALA A 97 -3.21 -0.40 -3.41
N GLY A 98 -3.40 0.79 -3.95
CA GLY A 98 -2.43 1.88 -3.90
C GLY A 98 -2.24 2.44 -2.49
N SER A 99 -1.05 2.95 -2.22
CA SER A 99 -0.67 3.48 -0.90
C SER A 99 -1.20 4.90 -0.63
N THR A 100 -1.72 5.59 -1.65
CA THR A 100 -2.29 6.95 -1.58
C THR A 100 -3.68 6.94 -2.16
N LYS A 101 -4.58 7.84 -1.69
CA LYS A 101 -6.00 7.79 -2.08
C LYS A 101 -6.49 9.05 -2.77
N GLU A 102 -6.09 10.25 -2.36
CA GLU A 102 -6.55 11.50 -3.00
C GLU A 102 -6.15 11.56 -4.48
N ASP A 103 -4.89 11.24 -4.79
CA ASP A 103 -4.37 11.19 -6.15
C ASP A 103 -5.01 10.07 -6.98
N VAL A 104 -5.13 8.86 -6.43
CA VAL A 104 -5.75 7.69 -7.10
C VAL A 104 -7.20 7.99 -7.44
N ILE A 105 -7.96 8.61 -6.53
CA ILE A 105 -9.35 9.03 -6.79
C ILE A 105 -9.40 10.12 -7.87
N ALA A 106 -8.50 11.08 -7.84
CA ALA A 106 -8.44 12.11 -8.88
C ALA A 106 -8.17 11.50 -10.27
N LEU A 107 -7.29 10.50 -10.34
CA LEU A 107 -7.03 9.74 -11.56
C LEU A 107 -8.26 8.94 -12.01
N ALA A 108 -8.93 8.24 -11.09
CA ALA A 108 -10.13 7.46 -11.39
C ALA A 108 -11.26 8.35 -11.96
N ARG A 109 -11.49 9.53 -11.40
CA ARG A 109 -12.46 10.51 -11.92
C ARG A 109 -12.19 10.92 -13.37
N ARG A 110 -10.92 11.00 -13.76
CA ARG A 110 -10.49 11.40 -15.11
C ARG A 110 -10.54 10.25 -16.10
N GLU A 111 -10.11 9.07 -15.70
CA GLU A 111 -9.86 7.95 -16.60
C GLU A 111 -11.03 6.93 -16.62
N LEU A 112 -11.73 6.67 -15.48
CA LEU A 112 -12.78 5.65 -15.39
C LEU A 112 -14.20 6.19 -15.65
N LYS A 113 -14.39 7.50 -15.78
CA LYS A 113 -15.67 8.18 -16.13
C LYS A 113 -16.95 7.37 -15.82
N GLY A 114 -17.52 6.67 -16.82
CA GLY A 114 -18.76 5.87 -16.67
C GLY A 114 -18.64 4.66 -15.72
N GLY A 115 -17.43 4.26 -15.32
CA GLY A 115 -17.18 3.20 -14.34
C GLY A 115 -16.94 3.71 -12.91
N LEU A 116 -16.93 5.03 -12.68
CA LEU A 116 -16.54 5.63 -11.40
C LEU A 116 -17.42 5.19 -10.23
N ALA A 117 -18.71 5.01 -10.43
CA ALA A 117 -19.64 4.54 -9.38
C ALA A 117 -19.32 3.12 -8.91
N ARG A 118 -18.63 2.33 -9.71
CA ARG A 118 -18.16 0.96 -9.40
C ARG A 118 -16.68 0.89 -9.04
N PHE A 119 -16.02 2.03 -8.91
CA PHE A 119 -14.66 2.10 -8.38
C PHE A 119 -14.68 2.27 -6.87
N VAL A 120 -14.07 1.32 -6.17
CA VAL A 120 -13.94 1.32 -4.70
C VAL A 120 -12.46 1.42 -4.35
N PRO A 121 -11.97 2.60 -4.01
CA PRO A 121 -10.56 2.76 -3.66
C PRO A 121 -10.22 2.01 -2.38
N GLY A 122 -9.08 1.30 -2.39
CA GLY A 122 -8.63 0.51 -1.26
C GLY A 122 -7.12 0.63 -1.04
N HIS A 123 -6.71 0.38 0.20
CA HIS A 123 -5.31 0.30 0.60
C HIS A 123 -5.12 -0.76 1.67
N PRO A 124 -4.54 -1.93 1.34
CA PRO A 124 -4.15 -2.92 2.35
C PRO A 124 -2.91 -2.44 3.10
N ILE A 125 -3.04 -2.29 4.42
CA ILE A 125 -1.91 -1.93 5.31
C ILE A 125 -1.13 -3.21 5.61
N ALA A 126 -0.55 -3.76 4.57
CA ALA A 126 0.21 -5.01 4.60
C ALA A 126 1.29 -4.96 3.52
N GLY A 127 2.41 -5.62 3.77
CA GLY A 127 3.51 -5.70 2.82
C GLY A 127 4.78 -6.18 3.49
N THR A 128 5.75 -6.50 2.67
CA THR A 128 7.14 -6.76 3.05
C THR A 128 8.04 -6.01 2.07
N GLU A 129 9.33 -5.97 2.34
CA GLU A 129 10.35 -5.42 1.44
C GLU A 129 10.55 -6.25 0.16
N LYS A 130 9.96 -7.47 0.10
CA LYS A 130 10.07 -8.38 -1.06
C LYS A 130 9.05 -8.02 -2.14
N SER A 131 9.34 -8.35 -3.39
CA SER A 131 8.49 -8.07 -4.55
C SER A 131 8.38 -9.27 -5.49
N GLY A 132 7.45 -9.19 -6.46
CA GLY A 132 7.23 -10.27 -7.45
C GLY A 132 6.23 -11.32 -6.99
N ALA A 133 5.88 -12.22 -7.93
CA ALA A 133 4.92 -13.31 -7.70
C ALA A 133 5.42 -14.31 -6.65
N GLU A 134 6.73 -14.55 -6.60
CA GLU A 134 7.37 -15.48 -5.64
C GLU A 134 7.21 -15.06 -4.18
N SER A 135 6.95 -13.78 -3.94
CA SER A 135 6.74 -13.26 -2.59
C SER A 135 5.29 -13.33 -2.13
N ALA A 136 4.36 -13.70 -3.02
CA ALA A 136 2.93 -13.78 -2.71
C ALA A 136 2.60 -14.99 -1.83
N PHE A 137 1.73 -14.79 -0.83
CA PHE A 137 1.21 -15.87 0.02
C PHE A 137 -0.19 -15.53 0.55
N ALA A 138 -1.02 -16.54 0.75
CA ALA A 138 -2.44 -16.34 1.09
C ALA A 138 -2.68 -15.66 2.44
N GLY A 139 -1.75 -15.83 3.40
CA GLY A 139 -1.86 -15.29 4.76
C GLY A 139 -1.48 -13.83 4.92
N LEU A 140 -1.06 -13.11 3.87
CA LEU A 140 -0.55 -11.74 3.96
C LEU A 140 -1.49 -10.78 4.69
N TYR A 141 -2.79 -10.94 4.52
CA TYR A 141 -3.81 -10.02 5.04
C TYR A 141 -4.45 -10.46 6.34
N ARG A 142 -4.15 -11.66 6.84
CA ARG A 142 -4.73 -12.16 8.10
C ARG A 142 -4.38 -11.24 9.26
N GLY A 143 -5.42 -10.72 9.94
CA GLY A 143 -5.28 -9.75 11.03
C GLY A 143 -4.77 -8.37 10.59
N ARG A 144 -4.60 -8.12 9.29
CA ARG A 144 -4.16 -6.81 8.79
C ARG A 144 -5.34 -5.92 8.46
N ARG A 145 -5.13 -4.61 8.54
CA ARG A 145 -6.14 -3.62 8.20
C ARG A 145 -6.13 -3.33 6.69
N VAL A 146 -7.32 -3.20 6.12
CA VAL A 146 -7.52 -2.65 4.78
C VAL A 146 -8.39 -1.42 4.91
N VAL A 147 -7.95 -0.30 4.38
CA VAL A 147 -8.72 0.94 4.38
C VAL A 147 -9.41 1.10 3.03
N LEU A 148 -10.72 1.24 3.03
CA LEU A 148 -11.51 1.64 1.87
C LEU A 148 -11.85 3.13 1.98
N THR A 149 -11.84 3.82 0.84
CA THR A 149 -12.19 5.25 0.78
C THR A 149 -13.30 5.48 -0.26
N PRO A 150 -14.54 4.99 0.01
CA PRO A 150 -15.63 5.07 -0.95
C PRO A 150 -15.96 6.53 -1.30
N LEU A 151 -16.33 6.76 -2.56
CA LEU A 151 -16.79 8.05 -3.05
C LEU A 151 -18.29 8.23 -2.72
N ALA A 152 -18.75 9.47 -2.65
CA ALA A 152 -20.18 9.78 -2.39
C ALA A 152 -21.13 9.09 -3.37
N GLY A 153 -20.71 8.83 -4.62
CA GLY A 153 -21.49 8.13 -5.64
C GLY A 153 -21.14 6.65 -5.82
N THR A 154 -20.41 6.04 -4.89
CA THR A 154 -20.05 4.60 -4.97
C THR A 154 -21.30 3.73 -4.84
N GLU A 155 -21.50 2.81 -5.78
CA GLU A 155 -22.61 1.85 -5.75
C GLU A 155 -22.51 0.96 -4.48
N PRO A 156 -23.59 0.80 -3.69
CA PRO A 156 -23.57 -0.01 -2.48
C PRO A 156 -23.15 -1.47 -2.72
N ARG A 157 -23.52 -2.03 -3.87
CA ARG A 157 -23.13 -3.39 -4.28
C ARG A 157 -21.64 -3.51 -4.53
N ALA A 158 -21.03 -2.51 -5.17
CA ALA A 158 -19.59 -2.47 -5.43
C ALA A 158 -18.81 -2.40 -4.12
N LEU A 159 -19.20 -1.51 -3.21
CA LEU A 159 -18.59 -1.40 -1.89
C LEU A 159 -18.73 -2.70 -1.08
N ALA A 160 -19.92 -3.33 -1.10
CA ALA A 160 -20.17 -4.59 -0.40
C ALA A 160 -19.31 -5.73 -0.96
N LEU A 161 -19.14 -5.81 -2.30
CA LEU A 161 -18.28 -6.82 -2.94
C LEU A 161 -16.83 -6.68 -2.51
N VAL A 162 -16.25 -5.47 -2.61
CA VAL A 162 -14.85 -5.20 -2.27
C VAL A 162 -14.60 -5.43 -0.78
N ARG A 163 -15.49 -4.92 0.09
CA ARG A 163 -15.42 -5.17 1.55
C ARG A 163 -15.43 -6.66 1.88
N SER A 164 -16.32 -7.42 1.23
CA SER A 164 -16.40 -8.86 1.40
C SER A 164 -15.14 -9.57 0.92
N ALA A 165 -14.59 -9.19 -0.24
CA ALA A 165 -13.38 -9.78 -0.78
C ALA A 165 -12.20 -9.63 0.19
N TRP A 166 -11.98 -8.43 0.73
CA TRP A 166 -10.92 -8.20 1.71
C TRP A 166 -11.14 -8.96 3.03
N ARG A 167 -12.39 -9.01 3.53
CA ARG A 167 -12.71 -9.81 4.73
C ARG A 167 -12.44 -11.29 4.53
N ARG A 168 -12.71 -11.83 3.35
CA ARG A 168 -12.40 -13.23 3.01
C ARG A 168 -10.91 -13.51 2.91
N CYS A 169 -10.09 -12.49 2.65
CA CYS A 169 -8.64 -12.57 2.79
C CYS A 169 -8.15 -12.55 4.25
N GLY A 170 -9.06 -12.48 5.24
CA GLY A 170 -8.73 -12.41 6.66
C GLY A 170 -8.41 -11.00 7.17
N ALA A 171 -8.68 -9.97 6.37
CA ALA A 171 -8.42 -8.58 6.75
C ALA A 171 -9.56 -7.98 7.59
N SER A 172 -9.21 -7.07 8.50
CA SER A 172 -10.15 -6.11 9.08
C SER A 172 -10.31 -4.91 8.13
N VAL A 173 -11.57 -4.55 7.81
CA VAL A 173 -11.85 -3.47 6.85
C VAL A 173 -12.36 -2.25 7.60
N ALA A 174 -11.68 -1.12 7.43
CA ALA A 174 -12.09 0.20 7.91
C ALA A 174 -12.42 1.11 6.73
N GLU A 175 -13.22 2.14 6.97
CA GLU A 175 -13.52 3.18 5.98
C GLU A 175 -13.07 4.54 6.50
N LEU A 176 -12.38 5.28 5.64
CA LEU A 176 -11.93 6.65 5.90
C LEU A 176 -12.24 7.55 4.69
N GLN A 177 -12.30 8.85 4.92
CA GLN A 177 -12.22 9.81 3.82
C GLN A 177 -10.80 9.80 3.23
N ALA A 178 -10.67 9.95 1.90
CA ALA A 178 -9.37 9.86 1.22
C ALA A 178 -8.31 10.82 1.81
N ARG A 179 -8.72 12.07 2.10
CA ARG A 179 -7.83 13.06 2.72
C ARG A 179 -7.39 12.67 4.14
N GLU A 180 -8.28 12.06 4.90
CA GLU A 180 -7.94 11.56 6.23
C GLU A 180 -6.97 10.38 6.14
N HIS A 181 -7.25 9.43 5.25
CA HIS A 181 -6.35 8.32 4.95
C HIS A 181 -4.95 8.84 4.63
N ASP A 182 -4.82 9.75 3.67
CA ASP A 182 -3.50 10.23 3.22
C ASP A 182 -2.75 11.00 4.32
N ARG A 183 -3.48 11.75 5.18
CA ARG A 183 -2.89 12.42 6.35
C ARG A 183 -2.42 11.43 7.40
N VAL A 184 -3.23 10.42 7.73
CA VAL A 184 -2.84 9.38 8.71
C VAL A 184 -1.62 8.61 8.21
N LEU A 185 -1.63 8.18 6.94
CA LEU A 185 -0.52 7.41 6.37
C LEU A 185 0.74 8.26 6.18
N ALA A 186 0.62 9.57 5.95
CA ALA A 186 1.76 10.47 5.96
C ALA A 186 2.50 10.42 7.30
N ALA A 187 1.78 10.45 8.42
CA ALA A 187 2.37 10.47 9.75
C ALA A 187 2.97 9.12 10.18
N VAL A 188 2.24 8.00 9.96
CA VAL A 188 2.61 6.71 10.57
C VAL A 188 3.30 5.74 9.61
N SER A 189 3.39 6.08 8.33
CA SER A 189 4.01 5.25 7.29
C SER A 189 5.00 6.02 6.42
N HIS A 190 4.55 7.08 5.72
CA HIS A 190 5.36 7.73 4.70
C HIS A 190 6.54 8.51 5.32
N LEU A 191 6.30 9.28 6.39
CA LEU A 191 7.37 9.97 7.11
C LEU A 191 8.41 9.01 7.70
N PRO A 192 8.05 7.95 8.43
CA PRO A 192 9.02 6.96 8.90
C PRO A 192 9.92 6.39 7.81
N HIS A 193 9.36 6.04 6.65
CA HIS A 193 10.17 5.54 5.54
C HIS A 193 11.10 6.61 4.98
N LEU A 194 10.60 7.84 4.77
CA LEU A 194 11.41 8.95 4.30
C LEU A 194 12.60 9.21 5.23
N LEU A 195 12.36 9.20 6.55
CA LEU A 195 13.40 9.40 7.56
C LEU A 195 14.42 8.27 7.57
N ALA A 196 13.97 7.02 7.43
CA ALA A 196 14.86 5.87 7.34
C ALA A 196 15.80 5.97 6.12
N TYR A 197 15.27 6.32 4.94
CA TYR A 197 16.08 6.58 3.76
C TYR A 197 17.06 7.73 3.97
N ALA A 198 16.59 8.86 4.51
CA ALA A 198 17.42 10.02 4.75
C ALA A 198 18.56 9.74 5.74
N LEU A 199 18.31 8.97 6.81
CA LEU A 199 19.33 8.58 7.77
C LEU A 199 20.41 7.69 7.13
N VAL A 200 20.00 6.67 6.36
CA VAL A 200 20.96 5.79 5.67
C VAL A 200 21.79 6.58 4.67
N ASP A 201 21.17 7.45 3.87
CA ASP A 201 21.85 8.28 2.88
C ASP A 201 22.84 9.26 3.55
N GLN A 202 22.46 9.87 4.68
CA GLN A 202 23.34 10.75 5.46
C GLN A 202 24.61 9.99 5.92
N VAL A 203 24.44 8.79 6.47
CA VAL A 203 25.57 7.95 6.92
C VAL A 203 26.43 7.51 5.73
N ALA A 204 25.80 7.10 4.62
CA ALA A 204 26.49 6.64 3.41
C ALA A 204 27.34 7.73 2.74
N ARG A 205 26.95 9.01 2.86
CA ARG A 205 27.70 10.15 2.30
C ARG A 205 28.79 10.69 3.24
N ALA A 206 28.91 10.18 4.45
CA ALA A 206 29.96 10.63 5.37
C ALA A 206 31.34 10.17 4.90
N LYS A 207 32.38 11.00 5.11
CA LYS A 207 33.77 10.67 4.74
C LYS A 207 34.26 9.34 5.38
N ASN A 208 33.75 9.01 6.56
CA ASN A 208 34.06 7.81 7.32
C ASN A 208 32.94 6.76 7.30
N ALA A 209 32.13 6.69 6.24
CA ALA A 209 30.95 5.81 6.12
C ALA A 209 31.26 4.34 6.47
N LYS A 210 32.39 3.80 6.00
CA LYS A 210 32.81 2.41 6.32
C LYS A 210 32.94 2.19 7.84
N GLN A 211 33.55 3.14 8.54
CA GLN A 211 33.66 3.08 10.01
C GLN A 211 32.28 3.18 10.65
N LEU A 212 31.44 4.14 10.25
CA LEU A 212 30.08 4.28 10.80
C LEU A 212 29.26 3.00 10.63
N PHE A 213 29.25 2.40 9.45
CA PHE A 213 28.54 1.14 9.22
C PHE A 213 29.13 -0.04 9.99
N SER A 214 30.44 -0.09 10.25
CA SER A 214 31.06 -1.17 11.04
C SER A 214 30.63 -1.15 12.52
N PHE A 215 30.20 -0.01 13.04
CA PHE A 215 29.65 0.14 14.40
C PHE A 215 28.12 0.12 14.44
N ALA A 216 27.44 0.01 13.28
CA ALA A 216 26.00 -0.06 13.23
C ALA A 216 25.49 -1.38 13.81
N ALA A 217 24.69 -1.29 14.88
CA ALA A 217 24.14 -2.43 15.60
C ALA A 217 22.62 -2.55 15.43
N GLY A 218 21.96 -3.34 16.29
CA GLY A 218 20.54 -3.67 16.21
C GLY A 218 19.61 -2.45 16.06
N GLY A 219 19.80 -1.41 16.86
CA GLY A 219 18.97 -0.20 16.80
C GLY A 219 19.00 0.49 15.43
N PHE A 220 20.19 0.61 14.81
CA PHE A 220 20.30 1.16 13.46
C PHE A 220 19.64 0.25 12.43
N ARG A 221 19.88 -1.06 12.52
CA ARG A 221 19.29 -2.08 11.62
C ARG A 221 17.77 -2.05 11.67
N ASP A 222 17.19 -2.04 12.88
CA ASP A 222 15.74 -2.10 13.07
C ASP A 222 15.08 -0.82 12.55
N PHE A 223 15.62 0.35 12.89
CA PHE A 223 15.08 1.63 12.43
C PHE A 223 15.18 1.79 10.91
N THR A 224 16.28 1.34 10.30
CA THR A 224 16.53 1.52 8.86
C THR A 224 16.07 0.35 7.99
N ARG A 225 15.51 -0.73 8.57
CA ARG A 225 15.02 -1.91 7.83
C ARG A 225 14.09 -1.53 6.67
N ILE A 226 13.22 -0.57 6.90
CA ILE A 226 12.24 -0.11 5.91
C ILE A 226 12.87 0.67 4.74
N ALA A 227 14.10 1.15 4.86
CA ALA A 227 14.86 1.75 3.76
C ALA A 227 15.36 0.71 2.72
N ALA A 228 15.19 -0.59 2.97
CA ALA A 228 15.42 -1.65 1.98
C ALA A 228 14.26 -1.82 0.98
N SER A 229 13.19 -1.07 1.12
CA SER A 229 12.03 -1.10 0.21
C SER A 229 12.37 -0.53 -1.18
N HIS A 230 11.51 -0.83 -2.18
CA HIS A 230 11.76 -0.46 -3.57
C HIS A 230 11.78 1.08 -3.77
N PRO A 231 12.89 1.68 -4.24
CA PRO A 231 13.05 3.14 -4.29
C PRO A 231 12.03 3.85 -5.20
N GLU A 232 11.72 3.28 -6.37
CA GLU A 232 10.74 3.84 -7.29
C GLU A 232 9.35 3.93 -6.66
N MET A 233 8.92 2.86 -5.98
CA MET A 233 7.63 2.84 -5.28
C MET A 233 7.56 3.96 -4.23
N TRP A 234 8.60 4.14 -3.42
CA TRP A 234 8.62 5.16 -2.37
C TRP A 234 8.73 6.57 -2.92
N ARG A 235 9.50 6.77 -3.99
CA ARG A 235 9.50 8.04 -4.73
C ARG A 235 8.07 8.42 -5.14
N ASP A 236 7.37 7.49 -5.76
CA ASP A 236 6.02 7.73 -6.28
C ASP A 236 5.02 8.01 -5.14
N ILE A 237 5.09 7.26 -4.04
CA ILE A 237 4.27 7.49 -2.83
C ILE A 237 4.53 8.88 -2.24
N CYS A 238 5.80 9.26 -2.06
CA CYS A 238 6.16 10.56 -1.52
C CYS A 238 5.66 11.72 -2.39
N LEU A 239 5.74 11.58 -3.71
CA LEU A 239 5.26 12.60 -4.64
C LEU A 239 3.72 12.66 -4.70
N ALA A 240 3.04 11.52 -4.68
CA ALA A 240 1.59 11.45 -4.70
C ALA A 240 0.97 12.02 -3.42
N ASN A 241 1.55 11.73 -2.24
CA ASN A 241 1.10 12.28 -0.95
C ASN A 241 1.92 13.50 -0.48
N ARG A 242 2.53 14.25 -1.42
CA ARG A 242 3.49 15.32 -1.11
C ARG A 242 2.94 16.35 -0.13
N LYS A 243 1.67 16.76 -0.29
CA LYS A 243 1.08 17.83 0.55
C LYS A 243 1.01 17.43 2.02
N ALA A 244 0.47 16.24 2.32
CA ALA A 244 0.38 15.75 3.69
C ALA A 244 1.77 15.43 4.26
N LEU A 245 2.66 14.84 3.45
CA LEU A 245 4.01 14.48 3.87
C LEU A 245 4.86 15.71 4.20
N LEU A 246 4.76 16.81 3.45
CA LEU A 246 5.45 18.07 3.76
C LEU A 246 4.97 18.65 5.09
N ALA A 247 3.67 18.58 5.38
CA ALA A 247 3.14 19.04 6.67
C ALA A 247 3.67 18.22 7.84
N GLU A 248 3.74 16.88 7.70
CA GLU A 248 4.31 16.00 8.73
C GLU A 248 5.82 16.20 8.87
N LEU A 249 6.54 16.39 7.76
CA LEU A 249 7.99 16.66 7.79
C LEU A 249 8.31 17.97 8.51
N ALA A 250 7.52 19.03 8.27
CA ALA A 250 7.68 20.30 8.97
C ALA A 250 7.43 20.16 10.49
N ARG A 251 6.40 19.38 10.87
CA ARG A 251 6.07 19.09 12.26
C ARG A 251 7.19 18.32 12.95
N TYR A 252 7.69 17.27 12.30
CA TYR A 252 8.81 16.47 12.80
C TYR A 252 10.11 17.28 12.89
N GLY A 253 10.38 18.14 11.90
CA GLY A 253 11.52 19.08 11.96
C GLY A 253 11.47 19.98 13.18
N GLY A 254 10.28 20.47 13.55
CA GLY A 254 10.07 21.21 14.80
C GLY A 254 10.44 20.40 16.05
N GLU A 255 10.07 19.10 16.08
CA GLU A 255 10.45 18.20 17.19
C GLU A 255 11.96 17.97 17.25
N VAL A 256 12.62 17.78 16.11
CA VAL A 256 14.09 17.65 16.07
C VAL A 256 14.77 18.90 16.61
N LEU A 257 14.30 20.09 16.24
CA LEU A 257 14.82 21.34 16.76
C LEU A 257 14.56 21.50 18.28
N ARG A 258 13.41 21.05 18.77
CA ARG A 258 13.08 21.02 20.21
C ARG A 258 14.05 20.13 20.99
N VAL A 259 14.30 18.92 20.50
CA VAL A 259 15.26 17.97 21.11
C VAL A 259 16.67 18.54 21.07
N ARG A 260 17.08 19.15 19.97
CA ARG A 260 18.38 19.82 19.84
C ARG A 260 18.56 20.89 20.93
N LYS A 261 17.56 21.75 21.16
CA LYS A 261 17.62 22.77 22.23
C LYS A 261 17.74 22.18 23.62
N MET A 262 17.09 21.02 23.90
CA MET A 262 17.25 20.33 25.19
C MET A 262 18.70 19.85 25.39
N LEU A 263 19.32 19.30 24.33
CA LEU A 263 20.70 18.87 24.36
C LEU A 263 21.66 20.04 24.53
N GLU A 264 21.47 21.14 23.80
CA GLU A 264 22.30 22.36 23.92
C GLU A 264 22.28 22.94 25.33
N ARG A 265 21.16 22.80 26.05
CA ARG A 265 20.99 23.30 27.44
C ARG A 265 21.38 22.27 28.52
N GLY A 266 21.71 21.03 28.14
CA GLY A 266 21.93 19.95 29.09
C GLY A 266 20.68 19.60 29.91
N ASP A 267 19.44 19.86 29.39
CA ASP A 267 18.18 19.67 30.12
C ASP A 267 17.83 18.18 30.26
N ALA A 268 18.48 17.51 31.21
CA ALA A 268 18.27 16.12 31.53
C ALA A 268 16.80 15.82 31.93
N LYS A 269 16.14 16.75 32.62
CA LYS A 269 14.74 16.58 33.06
C LYS A 269 13.77 16.56 31.88
N ALA A 270 13.93 17.48 30.93
CA ALA A 270 13.10 17.54 29.74
C ALA A 270 13.34 16.33 28.81
N LEU A 271 14.60 15.90 28.63
CA LEU A 271 14.93 14.69 27.87
C LEU A 271 14.32 13.44 28.50
N HIS A 272 14.44 13.28 29.82
CA HIS A 272 13.83 12.15 30.53
C HIS A 272 12.31 12.14 30.38
N ALA A 273 11.65 13.27 30.51
CA ALA A 273 10.20 13.40 30.34
C ALA A 273 9.77 13.02 28.92
N LEU A 274 10.49 13.47 27.87
CA LEU A 274 10.25 13.11 26.48
C LEU A 274 10.34 11.60 26.28
N PHE A 275 11.43 10.97 26.72
CA PHE A 275 11.67 9.53 26.52
C PHE A 275 10.66 8.67 27.29
N SER A 276 10.34 9.04 28.52
CA SER A 276 9.34 8.35 29.34
C SER A 276 7.94 8.45 28.72
N GLY A 277 7.56 9.62 28.22
CA GLY A 277 6.29 9.82 27.52
C GLY A 277 6.17 9.02 26.24
N ALA A 278 7.23 9.03 25.43
CA ALA A 278 7.29 8.25 24.18
C ALA A 278 7.23 6.74 24.45
N ARG A 279 7.99 6.24 25.44
CA ARG A 279 7.94 4.83 25.85
C ARG A 279 6.53 4.43 26.29
N ALA A 280 5.92 5.19 27.17
CA ALA A 280 4.57 4.89 27.66
C ALA A 280 3.52 4.89 26.53
N ALA A 281 3.63 5.81 25.56
CA ALA A 281 2.75 5.84 24.39
C ALA A 281 2.92 4.60 23.51
N ARG A 282 4.17 4.19 23.25
CA ARG A 282 4.49 2.99 22.48
C ARG A 282 3.97 1.72 23.18
N ASP A 283 4.16 1.61 24.48
CA ASP A 283 3.73 0.42 25.26
C ASP A 283 2.20 0.29 25.27
N ARG A 284 1.45 1.40 25.35
CA ARG A 284 -0.02 1.38 25.18
C ARG A 284 -0.41 0.92 23.78
N TRP A 285 0.16 1.52 22.74
CA TRP A 285 -0.16 1.13 21.36
C TRP A 285 0.05 -0.36 21.08
N LEU A 286 1.14 -0.95 21.58
CA LEU A 286 1.42 -2.38 21.38
C LEU A 286 0.44 -3.32 22.12
N LYS A 287 -0.22 -2.85 23.19
CA LYS A 287 -1.25 -3.61 23.89
C LYS A 287 -2.59 -3.60 23.15
N ASP A 288 -2.84 -2.56 22.37
CA ASP A 288 -4.09 -2.35 21.64
C ASP A 288 -4.04 -2.92 20.20
N THR A 289 -2.90 -3.47 19.77
CA THR A 289 -2.68 -4.08 18.44
C THR A 289 -2.38 -5.56 18.50
#